data_08b4ed23303fcf544f1de9e714f54e1a
#
_entry.id   08b4ed23303fcf544f1de9e714f54e1a
#
_cell.length_a   1.000
_cell.length_b   1.000
_cell.length_c   1.000
_cell.angle_alpha   90.00
_cell.angle_beta   90.00
_cell.angle_gamma   90.00
#
_symmetry.space_group_name_H-M   'P 1'
#
loop_
_entity.id
_entity.type
_entity.pdbx_description
1 polymer ?
#
loop_
_entity_poly.entity_id
_entity_poly.type
_entity_poly.pdbx_seq_one_letter_code
_entity_poly.pdbx_strand_id
1 'polypeptide(L)'
;MKILRRIIINNKIKVLTGDSFEQVDEDKIKFSSSNYKFLSPVDPKVIVCVHLNYRSRLNELNRVQPEAPTYFLKPVSCINSHLNDVVRPAGCKFLNYEGEIALVVSKKAKNIELEKAHEYILGYTIANDFGLHDFRDTDENSMVRVKGTDTLGAVGPDLVMDWDYRNKIIKTYVNDVIVQESNTNEMIWSPEYLLTDLSRSITFNKGDLILTGTPANSRPVEVNSVVKVEVEGLGCLINTIVEGKDSLKKNVGAEPKDSDHIRSISLGSNHLNRD
;
A
#
# COMPACT_ATOMS: atom_id res chain seq x y z
N MET A 1 0.84 23.64 1.97
CA MET A 1 0.58 22.19 2.08
C MET A 1 -0.64 22.04 2.96
N LYS A 2 -1.63 21.24 2.60
CA LYS A 2 -2.78 20.94 3.47
C LYS A 2 -2.75 19.46 3.83
N ILE A 3 -2.95 19.16 5.10
CA ILE A 3 -2.90 17.81 5.64
C ILE A 3 -4.25 17.46 6.23
N LEU A 4 -4.72 16.24 5.95
CA LEU A 4 -5.91 15.66 6.52
C LEU A 4 -5.58 14.32 7.17
N ARG A 5 -5.96 14.16 8.44
CA ARG A 5 -5.83 12.93 9.22
C ARG A 5 -7.18 12.53 9.77
N ARG A 6 -7.48 11.23 9.78
CA ARG A 6 -8.70 10.68 10.39
C ARG A 6 -8.34 9.79 11.57
N ILE A 7 -9.03 9.99 12.64
CA ILE A 7 -8.93 9.16 13.85
C ILE A 7 -10.33 8.77 14.33
N ILE A 8 -10.42 7.66 15.05
CA ILE A 8 -11.62 7.29 15.79
C ILE A 8 -11.34 7.40 17.29
N ILE A 9 -12.19 8.10 18.01
CA ILE A 9 -12.11 8.32 19.45
C ILE A 9 -13.51 8.22 20.05
N ASN A 10 -13.68 7.41 21.10
CA ASN A 10 -14.99 7.17 21.73
C ASN A 10 -16.08 6.81 20.70
N ASN A 11 -15.73 5.93 19.75
CA ASN A 11 -16.58 5.49 18.63
C ASN A 11 -17.06 6.61 17.69
N LYS A 12 -16.41 7.76 17.69
CA LYS A 12 -16.71 8.87 16.78
C LYS A 12 -15.51 9.19 15.91
N ILE A 13 -15.73 9.31 14.61
CA ILE A 13 -14.70 9.73 13.67
C ILE A 13 -14.45 11.22 13.84
N LYS A 14 -13.18 11.58 13.97
CA LYS A 14 -12.68 12.95 13.92
C LYS A 14 -11.78 13.13 12.71
N VAL A 15 -11.93 14.26 12.06
CA VAL A 15 -11.06 14.70 10.96
C VAL A 15 -10.24 15.86 11.47
N LEU A 16 -8.93 15.70 11.49
CA LEU A 16 -7.97 16.73 11.83
C LEU A 16 -7.41 17.31 10.54
N THR A 17 -7.27 18.62 10.48
CA THR A 17 -6.72 19.31 9.32
C THR A 17 -5.74 20.36 9.76
N GLY A 18 -4.66 20.55 9.00
CA GLY A 18 -3.64 21.54 9.30
C GLY A 18 -2.83 21.89 8.06
N ASP A 19 -1.99 22.91 8.19
CA ASP A 19 -1.05 23.33 7.15
C ASP A 19 0.35 22.76 7.38
N SER A 20 0.58 22.06 8.48
CA SER A 20 1.80 21.31 8.81
C SER A 20 1.47 20.04 9.63
N PHE A 21 2.44 19.10 9.72
CA PHE A 21 2.31 17.89 10.55
C PHE A 21 2.25 18.26 12.05
N GLU A 22 3.04 19.26 12.46
CA GLU A 22 3.03 19.74 13.86
C GLU A 22 1.64 20.20 14.27
N GLN A 23 0.95 20.96 13.45
CA GLN A 23 -0.40 21.44 13.72
C GLN A 23 -1.40 20.29 13.86
N VAL A 24 -1.32 19.29 12.98
CA VAL A 24 -2.19 18.10 13.07
C VAL A 24 -1.84 17.26 14.31
N ASP A 25 -0.57 17.21 14.71
CA ASP A 25 -0.13 16.52 15.91
C ASP A 25 -0.52 17.25 17.19
N GLU A 26 -0.47 18.59 17.22
CA GLU A 26 -0.97 19.39 18.35
C GLU A 26 -2.46 19.19 18.58
N ASP A 27 -3.25 19.13 17.52
CA ASP A 27 -4.67 18.79 17.61
C ASP A 27 -4.90 17.38 18.15
N LYS A 28 -4.01 16.42 17.81
CA LYS A 28 -4.01 15.08 18.38
C LYS A 28 -3.70 15.09 19.89
N ILE A 29 -2.78 15.93 20.36
CA ILE A 29 -2.40 16.03 21.77
C ILE A 29 -3.62 16.43 22.64
N LYS A 30 -4.54 17.23 22.13
CA LYS A 30 -5.81 17.56 22.82
C LYS A 30 -6.65 16.32 23.13
N PHE A 31 -6.41 15.21 22.45
CA PHE A 31 -7.07 13.91 22.66
C PHE A 31 -6.17 12.85 23.33
N SER A 32 -4.96 13.23 23.75
CA SER A 32 -3.92 12.31 24.26
C SER A 32 -4.32 11.52 25.52
N SER A 33 -5.31 12.00 26.28
CA SER A 33 -5.89 11.30 27.44
C SER A 33 -6.91 10.21 27.07
N SER A 34 -7.24 10.06 25.78
CA SER A 34 -8.27 9.14 25.31
C SER A 34 -7.65 8.10 24.39
N ASN A 35 -8.07 6.83 24.47
CA ASN A 35 -7.72 5.80 23.50
C ASN A 35 -8.29 6.19 22.14
N TYR A 36 -7.44 6.51 21.18
CA TYR A 36 -7.82 6.73 19.79
C TYR A 36 -7.09 5.74 18.86
N LYS A 37 -7.67 5.51 17.70
CA LYS A 37 -7.05 4.73 16.63
C LYS A 37 -6.99 5.57 15.36
N PHE A 38 -5.93 5.39 14.59
CA PHE A 38 -5.88 5.94 13.25
C PHE A 38 -6.86 5.22 12.32
N LEU A 39 -7.40 5.96 11.38
CA LEU A 39 -8.16 5.43 10.25
C LEU A 39 -7.42 5.78 8.96
N SER A 40 -7.69 5.04 7.89
CA SER A 40 -7.30 5.49 6.56
C SER A 40 -7.79 6.93 6.34
N PRO A 41 -6.98 7.81 5.73
CA PRO A 41 -7.39 9.21 5.54
C PRO A 41 -8.61 9.37 4.64
N VAL A 42 -8.99 8.33 3.91
CA VAL A 42 -10.17 8.27 3.03
C VAL A 42 -10.92 6.95 3.18
N ASP A 43 -12.17 6.92 2.70
CA ASP A 43 -13.01 5.72 2.60
C ASP A 43 -13.24 5.39 1.12
N PRO A 44 -12.30 4.69 0.45
CA PRO A 44 -12.42 4.36 -0.96
C PRO A 44 -13.55 3.36 -1.21
N LYS A 45 -14.14 3.44 -2.39
CA LYS A 45 -15.02 2.40 -2.93
C LYS A 45 -14.26 1.48 -3.89
N VAL A 46 -13.17 1.98 -4.44
CA VAL A 46 -12.29 1.27 -5.37
C VAL A 46 -10.84 1.49 -4.94
N ILE A 47 -10.08 0.39 -4.90
CA ILE A 47 -8.63 0.40 -4.69
C ILE A 47 -8.01 -0.35 -5.85
N VAL A 48 -7.28 0.36 -6.71
CA VAL A 48 -6.51 -0.23 -7.81
C VAL A 48 -5.04 -0.15 -7.48
N CYS A 49 -4.32 -1.23 -7.74
CA CYS A 49 -2.86 -1.29 -7.58
C CYS A 49 -2.22 -1.54 -8.94
N VAL A 50 -1.11 -0.84 -9.23
CA VAL A 50 -0.31 -1.13 -10.42
C VAL A 50 0.67 -2.26 -10.11
N HIS A 51 0.79 -3.19 -11.03
CA HIS A 51 1.72 -4.30 -10.92
C HIS A 51 3.03 -3.93 -11.63
N LEU A 52 4.15 -3.85 -10.88
CA LEU A 52 5.50 -3.58 -11.41
C LEU A 52 5.67 -2.18 -12.04
N ASN A 53 5.67 -1.14 -11.23
CA ASN A 53 5.86 0.24 -11.68
C ASN A 53 7.25 0.84 -11.38
N TYR A 54 8.16 0.09 -10.78
CA TYR A 54 9.53 0.55 -10.52
C TYR A 54 10.54 -0.23 -11.36
N ARG A 55 11.49 0.47 -12.01
CA ARG A 55 12.56 -0.15 -12.80
C ARG A 55 13.39 -1.13 -11.97
N SER A 56 13.70 -0.76 -10.73
CA SER A 56 14.42 -1.62 -9.80
C SER A 56 13.70 -2.95 -9.55
N ARG A 57 12.36 -2.93 -9.44
CA ARG A 57 11.56 -4.14 -9.22
C ARG A 57 11.48 -5.02 -10.47
N LEU A 58 11.36 -4.42 -11.66
CA LEU A 58 11.43 -5.16 -12.93
C LEU A 58 12.78 -5.90 -13.07
N ASN A 59 13.87 -5.18 -12.80
CA ASN A 59 15.23 -5.74 -12.89
C ASN A 59 15.42 -6.89 -11.89
N GLU A 60 14.97 -6.73 -10.65
CA GLU A 60 15.03 -7.77 -9.62
C GLU A 60 14.33 -9.07 -10.06
N LEU A 61 13.20 -8.94 -10.73
CA LEU A 61 12.39 -10.07 -11.17
C LEU A 61 12.75 -10.55 -12.60
N ASN A 62 13.81 -10.00 -13.23
CA ASN A 62 14.19 -10.27 -14.61
C ASN A 62 13.01 -10.14 -15.58
N ARG A 63 12.16 -9.11 -15.40
CA ARG A 63 11.01 -8.85 -16.25
C ARG A 63 11.30 -7.73 -17.23
N VAL A 64 10.78 -7.89 -18.43
CA VAL A 64 10.77 -6.82 -19.44
C VAL A 64 9.64 -5.86 -19.13
N GLN A 65 9.86 -4.55 -19.31
CA GLN A 65 8.83 -3.56 -19.17
C GLN A 65 7.69 -3.85 -20.17
N PRO A 66 6.45 -4.00 -19.71
CA PRO A 66 5.30 -4.18 -20.58
C PRO A 66 4.99 -2.88 -21.35
N GLU A 67 4.26 -2.99 -22.47
CA GLU A 67 3.86 -1.84 -23.29
C GLU A 67 2.88 -0.93 -22.56
N ALA A 68 2.08 -1.48 -21.63
CA ALA A 68 1.12 -0.75 -20.81
C ALA A 68 1.13 -1.28 -19.37
N PRO A 69 0.72 -0.47 -18.38
CA PRO A 69 0.64 -0.93 -16.99
C PRO A 69 -0.39 -2.04 -16.84
N THR A 70 -0.09 -3.00 -15.97
CA THR A 70 -1.03 -4.03 -15.54
C THR A 70 -1.51 -3.73 -14.13
N TYR A 71 -2.74 -4.12 -13.83
CA TYR A 71 -3.42 -3.72 -12.60
C TYR A 71 -4.09 -4.92 -11.93
N PHE A 72 -4.32 -4.78 -10.62
CA PHE A 72 -5.21 -5.64 -9.85
C PHE A 72 -6.03 -4.80 -8.88
N LEU A 73 -7.09 -5.39 -8.34
CA LEU A 73 -7.96 -4.74 -7.37
C LEU A 73 -7.71 -5.32 -5.98
N LYS A 74 -7.76 -4.46 -4.97
CA LYS A 74 -7.87 -4.89 -3.57
C LYS A 74 -9.32 -4.70 -3.10
N PRO A 75 -9.93 -5.70 -2.44
CA PRO A 75 -11.19 -5.49 -1.73
C PRO A 75 -11.04 -4.37 -0.70
N VAL A 76 -12.02 -3.49 -0.60
CA VAL A 76 -11.98 -2.38 0.39
C VAL A 76 -11.96 -2.87 1.83
N SER A 77 -12.40 -4.10 2.09
CA SER A 77 -12.31 -4.76 3.41
C SER A 77 -10.89 -4.98 3.91
N CYS A 78 -9.89 -5.00 3.00
CA CYS A 78 -8.50 -5.16 3.40
C CYS A 78 -7.88 -3.89 4.01
N ILE A 79 -8.60 -2.74 3.94
CA ILE A 79 -8.06 -1.47 4.44
C ILE A 79 -7.68 -1.57 5.91
N ASN A 80 -6.48 -1.10 6.16
CA ASN A 80 -5.88 -0.92 7.47
C ASN A 80 -5.29 0.48 7.58
N SER A 81 -4.76 0.85 8.73
CA SER A 81 -4.22 2.18 8.95
C SER A 81 -2.97 2.16 9.84
N HIS A 82 -2.41 3.35 10.03
CA HIS A 82 -1.24 3.60 10.87
C HIS A 82 -1.44 3.07 12.29
N LEU A 83 -0.42 2.42 12.86
CA LEU A 83 -0.37 1.80 14.19
C LEU A 83 -1.42 0.71 14.44
N ASN A 84 -2.13 0.26 13.43
CA ASN A 84 -2.97 -0.93 13.53
C ASN A 84 -2.16 -2.17 13.14
N ASP A 85 -2.53 -3.31 13.72
CA ASP A 85 -1.88 -4.58 13.44
C ASP A 85 -2.18 -5.07 12.02
N VAL A 86 -1.19 -5.69 11.38
CA VAL A 86 -1.35 -6.45 10.15
C VAL A 86 -1.32 -7.92 10.52
N VAL A 87 -2.39 -8.63 10.21
CA VAL A 87 -2.58 -10.01 10.61
C VAL A 87 -2.04 -10.96 9.55
N ARG A 88 -0.99 -11.73 9.89
CA ARG A 88 -0.56 -12.87 9.09
C ARG A 88 -1.36 -14.10 9.52
N PRO A 89 -2.20 -14.69 8.64
CA PRO A 89 -2.96 -15.89 9.00
C PRO A 89 -2.06 -17.01 9.49
N ALA A 90 -2.48 -17.75 10.52
CA ALA A 90 -1.71 -18.83 11.09
C ALA A 90 -1.39 -19.90 10.02
N GLY A 91 -0.13 -20.34 9.98
CA GLY A 91 0.37 -21.30 8.99
C GLY A 91 0.87 -20.68 7.68
N CYS A 92 0.70 -19.36 7.46
CA CYS A 92 1.29 -18.65 6.34
C CYS A 92 2.71 -18.16 6.68
N LYS A 93 3.57 -18.07 5.65
CA LYS A 93 4.99 -17.72 5.80
C LYS A 93 5.40 -16.51 4.96
N PHE A 94 4.74 -16.30 3.82
CA PHE A 94 5.21 -15.38 2.79
C PHE A 94 4.36 -14.10 2.77
N LEU A 95 4.24 -13.42 3.92
CA LEU A 95 3.66 -12.09 4.01
C LEU A 95 4.75 -11.05 3.69
N ASN A 96 4.73 -10.51 2.48
CA ASN A 96 5.69 -9.49 2.04
C ASN A 96 5.17 -8.07 2.30
N TYR A 97 6.11 -7.18 2.69
CA TYR A 97 5.87 -5.73 2.67
C TYR A 97 6.10 -5.17 1.27
N GLU A 98 5.37 -4.11 0.94
CA GLU A 98 5.50 -3.36 -0.31
C GLU A 98 5.19 -1.88 -0.04
N GLY A 99 6.25 -1.10 0.29
CA GLY A 99 6.12 0.34 0.54
C GLY A 99 5.79 1.09 -0.76
N GLU A 100 4.74 1.92 -0.71
CA GLU A 100 4.19 2.62 -1.88
C GLU A 100 3.71 4.02 -1.54
N ILE A 101 3.48 4.81 -2.59
CA ILE A 101 2.66 6.01 -2.55
C ILE A 101 1.28 5.64 -3.08
N ALA A 102 0.23 6.18 -2.46
CA ALA A 102 -1.12 6.07 -2.96
C ALA A 102 -1.64 7.45 -3.40
N LEU A 103 -2.11 7.53 -4.63
CA LEU A 103 -2.85 8.67 -5.16
C LEU A 103 -4.31 8.60 -4.67
N VAL A 104 -4.85 9.73 -4.22
CA VAL A 104 -6.25 9.88 -3.80
C VAL A 104 -7.01 10.71 -4.82
N VAL A 105 -8.11 10.19 -5.34
CA VAL A 105 -8.93 10.87 -6.35
C VAL A 105 -9.76 11.99 -5.71
N SER A 106 -9.84 13.17 -6.36
CA SER A 106 -10.52 14.36 -5.85
C SER A 106 -11.99 14.46 -6.19
N LYS A 107 -12.36 13.96 -7.36
CA LYS A 107 -13.72 14.07 -7.97
C LYS A 107 -13.96 12.92 -8.93
N LYS A 108 -15.19 12.77 -9.42
CA LYS A 108 -15.52 11.75 -10.42
C LYS A 108 -14.59 11.86 -11.64
N ALA A 109 -13.86 10.78 -11.94
CA ALA A 109 -12.93 10.67 -13.05
C ALA A 109 -13.37 9.55 -14.01
N LYS A 110 -13.64 9.90 -15.27
CA LYS A 110 -13.98 8.99 -16.37
C LYS A 110 -13.55 9.61 -17.69
N ASN A 111 -12.75 8.87 -18.48
CA ASN A 111 -12.18 9.33 -19.75
C ASN A 111 -11.49 10.70 -19.64
N ILE A 112 -10.64 10.86 -18.63
CA ILE A 112 -9.93 12.12 -18.41
C ILE A 112 -8.74 12.26 -19.36
N GLU A 113 -8.41 13.50 -19.73
CA GLU A 113 -7.23 13.82 -20.53
C GLU A 113 -5.99 13.86 -19.63
N LEU A 114 -4.84 13.40 -20.13
CA LEU A 114 -3.59 13.32 -19.34
C LEU A 114 -3.16 14.70 -18.83
N GLU A 115 -3.28 15.72 -19.67
CA GLU A 115 -2.91 17.11 -19.35
C GLU A 115 -3.75 17.69 -18.20
N LYS A 116 -4.94 17.17 -17.98
CA LYS A 116 -5.87 17.58 -16.92
C LYS A 116 -5.91 16.62 -15.74
N ALA A 117 -5.13 15.53 -15.76
CA ALA A 117 -5.19 14.51 -14.73
C ALA A 117 -4.90 15.07 -13.32
N HIS A 118 -4.02 16.07 -13.20
CA HIS A 118 -3.70 16.74 -11.94
C HIS A 118 -4.94 17.37 -11.26
N GLU A 119 -5.95 17.79 -12.00
CA GLU A 119 -7.21 18.36 -11.45
C GLU A 119 -8.06 17.30 -10.74
N TYR A 120 -7.82 16.01 -11.01
CA TYR A 120 -8.55 14.87 -10.46
C TYR A 120 -7.80 14.21 -9.29
N ILE A 121 -6.65 14.74 -8.91
CA ILE A 121 -5.85 14.27 -7.78
C ILE A 121 -6.15 15.15 -6.57
N LEU A 122 -6.61 14.58 -5.46
CA LEU A 122 -6.84 15.27 -4.20
C LEU A 122 -5.53 15.47 -3.44
N GLY A 123 -4.63 14.52 -3.55
CA GLY A 123 -3.36 14.47 -2.89
C GLY A 123 -2.81 13.06 -2.83
N TYR A 124 -1.84 12.85 -1.96
CA TYR A 124 -1.13 11.59 -1.81
C TYR A 124 -1.06 11.16 -0.35
N THR A 125 -0.95 9.88 -0.16
CA THR A 125 -0.74 9.25 1.15
C THR A 125 0.24 8.10 1.01
N ILE A 126 0.74 7.57 2.13
CA ILE A 126 1.60 6.39 2.14
C ILE A 126 0.71 5.14 2.13
N ALA A 127 1.15 4.10 1.44
CA ALA A 127 0.55 2.78 1.50
C ALA A 127 1.61 1.70 1.74
N ASN A 128 1.17 0.57 2.29
CA ASN A 128 1.92 -0.67 2.28
C ASN A 128 1.01 -1.76 1.70
N ASP A 129 1.29 -2.15 0.44
CA ASP A 129 0.51 -3.14 -0.29
C ASP A 129 0.95 -4.55 0.09
N PHE A 130 0.74 -4.92 1.36
CA PHE A 130 1.12 -6.26 1.84
C PHE A 130 0.59 -7.36 0.94
N GLY A 131 1.43 -8.37 0.68
CA GLY A 131 1.09 -9.51 -0.16
C GLY A 131 1.33 -10.85 0.55
N LEU A 132 0.27 -11.67 0.65
CA LEU A 132 0.32 -13.01 1.25
C LEU A 132 0.56 -14.04 0.14
N HIS A 133 1.83 -14.23 -0.21
CA HIS A 133 2.23 -15.02 -1.39
C HIS A 133 1.99 -16.54 -1.25
N ASP A 134 1.70 -17.05 -0.05
CA ASP A 134 1.29 -18.43 0.20
C ASP A 134 0.13 -18.90 -0.70
N PHE A 135 -0.67 -17.97 -1.22
CA PHE A 135 -1.80 -18.24 -2.12
C PHE A 135 -1.52 -17.92 -3.59
N ARG A 136 -0.29 -17.53 -3.94
CA ARG A 136 0.05 -17.08 -5.29
C ARG A 136 -0.29 -18.09 -6.39
N ASP A 137 0.03 -19.37 -6.17
CA ASP A 137 -0.23 -20.43 -7.13
C ASP A 137 -1.74 -20.70 -7.32
N THR A 138 -2.53 -20.48 -6.28
CA THR A 138 -3.98 -20.72 -6.33
C THR A 138 -4.73 -19.52 -6.90
N ASP A 139 -4.31 -18.31 -6.55
CA ASP A 139 -4.94 -17.08 -7.04
C ASP A 139 -4.53 -16.74 -8.48
N GLU A 140 -3.38 -17.25 -8.93
CA GLU A 140 -2.82 -16.93 -10.24
C GLU A 140 -2.79 -15.40 -10.46
N ASN A 141 -3.52 -14.92 -11.46
CA ASN A 141 -3.60 -13.50 -11.79
C ASN A 141 -4.70 -12.74 -11.01
N SER A 142 -5.61 -13.43 -10.33
CA SER A 142 -6.72 -12.78 -9.61
C SER A 142 -6.25 -12.01 -8.39
N MET A 143 -5.18 -12.47 -7.73
CA MET A 143 -4.56 -11.83 -6.56
C MET A 143 -5.50 -11.61 -5.36
N VAL A 144 -6.69 -12.21 -5.35
CA VAL A 144 -7.72 -11.89 -4.34
C VAL A 144 -7.26 -12.21 -2.93
N ARG A 145 -6.71 -13.42 -2.70
CA ARG A 145 -6.20 -13.79 -1.36
C ARG A 145 -4.83 -13.17 -1.09
N VAL A 146 -3.98 -13.14 -2.13
CA VAL A 146 -2.63 -12.58 -2.04
C VAL A 146 -2.68 -11.12 -1.58
N LYS A 147 -3.56 -10.32 -2.15
CA LYS A 147 -3.60 -8.87 -1.94
C LYS A 147 -4.84 -8.37 -1.18
N GLY A 148 -5.88 -9.19 -1.08
CA GLY A 148 -7.18 -8.77 -0.55
C GLY A 148 -7.52 -9.34 0.84
N THR A 149 -6.66 -10.15 1.45
CA THR A 149 -6.86 -10.62 2.83
C THR A 149 -6.98 -9.42 3.77
N ASP A 150 -7.84 -9.51 4.76
CA ASP A 150 -8.07 -8.44 5.74
C ASP A 150 -6.77 -7.91 6.34
N THR A 151 -6.71 -6.61 6.60
CA THR A 151 -5.58 -5.86 7.14
C THR A 151 -4.40 -5.62 6.19
N LEU A 152 -4.36 -6.23 5.00
CA LEU A 152 -3.21 -6.16 4.10
C LEU A 152 -3.14 -4.87 3.24
N GLY A 153 -4.11 -3.97 3.36
CA GLY A 153 -4.14 -2.67 2.67
C GLY A 153 -3.88 -1.52 3.64
N ALA A 154 -2.69 -1.42 4.22
CA ALA A 154 -2.37 -0.33 5.14
C ALA A 154 -2.19 0.99 4.38
N VAL A 155 -2.93 2.05 4.79
CA VAL A 155 -2.96 3.37 4.14
C VAL A 155 -2.98 4.48 5.18
N GLY A 156 -2.20 5.52 5.00
CA GLY A 156 -2.16 6.70 5.86
C GLY A 156 -0.78 7.01 6.44
N PRO A 157 -0.70 7.69 7.59
CA PRO A 157 -1.79 8.22 8.41
C PRO A 157 -2.47 9.45 7.81
N ASP A 158 -1.76 10.18 6.95
CA ASP A 158 -2.14 11.49 6.45
C ASP A 158 -2.40 11.48 4.96
N LEU A 159 -3.37 12.26 4.53
CA LEU A 159 -3.51 12.71 3.16
C LEU A 159 -2.86 14.10 3.05
N VAL A 160 -1.84 14.24 2.23
CA VAL A 160 -1.15 15.48 1.97
C VAL A 160 -1.58 16.02 0.60
N MET A 161 -2.25 17.17 0.62
CA MET A 161 -2.65 17.89 -0.59
C MET A 161 -1.51 18.80 -1.06
N ASP A 162 -1.49 19.13 -2.34
CA ASP A 162 -0.46 20.00 -2.94
C ASP A 162 0.99 19.51 -2.75
N TRP A 163 1.18 18.19 -2.62
CA TRP A 163 2.49 17.56 -2.55
C TRP A 163 2.92 17.10 -3.95
N ASP A 164 4.16 17.46 -4.30
CA ASP A 164 4.77 17.00 -5.55
C ASP A 164 5.51 15.68 -5.31
N TYR A 165 5.06 14.61 -5.97
CA TYR A 165 5.65 13.28 -5.85
C TYR A 165 7.03 13.16 -6.53
N ARG A 166 7.38 14.06 -7.44
CA ARG A 166 8.62 13.97 -8.22
C ARG A 166 9.84 14.10 -7.35
N ASN A 167 10.84 13.26 -7.62
CA ASN A 167 12.13 13.25 -6.93
C ASN A 167 12.03 13.14 -5.41
N LYS A 168 11.19 12.23 -4.93
CA LYS A 168 11.03 11.95 -3.49
C LYS A 168 11.64 10.60 -3.12
N ILE A 169 12.27 10.55 -1.96
CA ILE A 169 12.80 9.31 -1.40
C ILE A 169 11.67 8.54 -0.73
N ILE A 170 11.60 7.24 -1.04
CA ILE A 170 10.76 6.27 -0.36
C ILE A 170 11.64 5.20 0.29
N LYS A 171 11.39 4.90 1.56
CA LYS A 171 12.09 3.86 2.33
C LYS A 171 11.12 2.97 3.05
N THR A 172 11.43 1.68 3.08
CA THR A 172 10.76 0.72 3.96
C THR A 172 11.77 0.18 4.96
N TYR A 173 11.36 0.09 6.22
CA TYR A 173 12.16 -0.44 7.32
C TYR A 173 11.44 -1.66 7.92
N VAL A 174 12.21 -2.64 8.33
CA VAL A 174 11.76 -3.74 9.19
C VAL A 174 12.61 -3.71 10.44
N ASN A 175 12.00 -3.52 11.61
CA ASN A 175 12.70 -3.38 12.90
C ASN A 175 13.85 -2.36 12.80
N ASP A 176 13.55 -1.16 12.26
CA ASP A 176 14.47 -0.04 12.05
C ASP A 176 15.63 -0.27 11.06
N VAL A 177 15.70 -1.44 10.42
CA VAL A 177 16.65 -1.71 9.33
C VAL A 177 16.03 -1.34 7.99
N ILE A 178 16.71 -0.54 7.17
CA ILE A 178 16.27 -0.20 5.80
C ILE A 178 16.31 -1.47 4.95
N VAL A 179 15.16 -1.84 4.39
CA VAL A 179 15.00 -3.01 3.52
C VAL A 179 14.60 -2.65 2.10
N GLN A 180 13.96 -1.49 1.89
CA GLN A 180 13.76 -0.88 0.56
C GLN A 180 14.18 0.57 0.63
N GLU A 181 14.81 1.05 -0.44
CA GLU A 181 15.10 2.47 -0.67
C GLU A 181 15.06 2.75 -2.16
N SER A 182 14.35 3.79 -2.55
CA SER A 182 14.26 4.21 -3.95
C SER A 182 13.87 5.69 -4.06
N ASN A 183 13.84 6.16 -5.30
CA ASN A 183 13.33 7.48 -5.63
C ASN A 183 12.11 7.34 -6.53
N THR A 184 11.12 8.20 -6.36
CA THR A 184 9.88 8.19 -7.16
C THR A 184 10.12 8.42 -8.66
N ASN A 185 11.27 8.97 -9.06
CA ASN A 185 11.66 9.07 -10.47
C ASN A 185 11.95 7.71 -11.12
N GLU A 186 12.07 6.64 -10.32
CA GLU A 186 12.20 5.27 -10.80
C GLU A 186 10.86 4.66 -11.26
N MET A 187 9.73 5.34 -11.02
CA MET A 187 8.43 4.93 -11.55
C MET A 187 8.46 4.94 -13.09
N ILE A 188 7.89 3.90 -13.66
CA ILE A 188 7.78 3.74 -15.12
C ILE A 188 6.63 4.61 -15.64
N TRP A 189 5.49 4.56 -14.96
CA TRP A 189 4.30 5.35 -15.25
C TRP A 189 4.01 6.30 -14.09
N SER A 190 3.76 7.55 -14.44
CA SER A 190 3.40 8.57 -13.45
C SER A 190 2.02 8.34 -12.86
N PRO A 191 1.74 8.86 -11.65
CA PRO A 191 0.40 8.79 -11.05
C PRO A 191 -0.70 9.34 -11.96
N GLU A 192 -0.41 10.44 -12.68
CA GLU A 192 -1.34 11.05 -13.65
C GLU A 192 -1.64 10.10 -14.82
N TYR A 193 -0.61 9.42 -15.33
CA TYR A 193 -0.77 8.44 -16.40
C TYR A 193 -1.65 7.26 -15.94
N LEU A 194 -1.36 6.72 -14.75
CA LEU A 194 -2.13 5.60 -14.19
C LEU A 194 -3.60 5.97 -14.02
N LEU A 195 -3.90 7.15 -13.48
CA LEU A 195 -5.28 7.64 -13.32
C LEU A 195 -5.97 7.83 -14.68
N THR A 196 -5.26 8.42 -15.66
CA THR A 196 -5.77 8.63 -17.01
C THR A 196 -6.11 7.31 -17.68
N ASP A 197 -5.16 6.37 -17.71
CA ASP A 197 -5.34 5.07 -18.34
C ASP A 197 -6.51 4.29 -17.71
N LEU A 198 -6.52 4.17 -16.39
CA LEU A 198 -7.60 3.50 -15.66
C LEU A 198 -8.96 4.17 -15.87
N SER A 199 -9.01 5.49 -15.94
CA SER A 199 -10.27 6.24 -16.13
C SER A 199 -10.98 5.93 -17.45
N ARG A 200 -10.27 5.41 -18.44
CA ARG A 200 -10.84 4.95 -19.71
C ARG A 200 -11.78 3.76 -19.52
N SER A 201 -11.51 2.91 -18.55
CA SER A 201 -12.27 1.68 -18.29
C SER A 201 -13.09 1.76 -17.02
N ILE A 202 -12.54 2.34 -15.92
CA ILE A 202 -13.14 2.40 -14.59
C ILE A 202 -13.56 3.83 -14.28
N THR A 203 -14.74 4.01 -13.67
CA THR A 203 -15.12 5.31 -13.12
C THR A 203 -14.66 5.42 -11.68
N PHE A 204 -13.77 6.36 -11.40
CA PHE A 204 -13.35 6.69 -10.03
C PHE A 204 -14.24 7.78 -9.43
N ASN A 205 -14.33 7.80 -8.12
CA ASN A 205 -15.02 8.80 -7.33
C ASN A 205 -14.05 9.42 -6.31
N LYS A 206 -14.49 10.50 -5.67
CA LYS A 206 -13.71 11.15 -4.61
C LYS A 206 -13.38 10.15 -3.50
N GLY A 207 -12.10 10.08 -3.15
CA GLY A 207 -11.59 9.21 -2.10
C GLY A 207 -11.13 7.83 -2.58
N ASP A 208 -11.38 7.45 -3.84
CA ASP A 208 -10.82 6.21 -4.41
C ASP A 208 -9.29 6.29 -4.48
N LEU A 209 -8.65 5.12 -4.41
CA LEU A 209 -7.20 4.98 -4.30
C LEU A 209 -6.60 4.29 -5.52
N ILE A 210 -5.43 4.81 -5.94
CA ILE A 210 -4.53 4.12 -6.86
C ILE A 210 -3.18 3.98 -6.16
N LEU A 211 -2.74 2.75 -5.87
CA LEU A 211 -1.43 2.44 -5.34
C LEU A 211 -0.45 2.36 -6.50
N THR A 212 0.70 3.05 -6.36
CA THR A 212 1.58 3.36 -7.50
C THR A 212 2.72 2.37 -7.71
N GLY A 213 2.75 1.28 -6.97
CA GLY A 213 3.79 0.25 -7.05
C GLY A 213 4.95 0.45 -6.08
N THR A 214 5.65 -0.64 -5.81
CA THR A 214 6.75 -0.73 -4.86
C THR A 214 8.10 -0.91 -5.57
N PRO A 215 9.21 -0.40 -5.01
CA PRO A 215 10.57 -0.68 -5.50
C PRO A 215 11.01 -2.13 -5.20
N ALA A 216 12.22 -2.49 -5.63
CA ALA A 216 12.84 -3.78 -5.32
C ALA A 216 12.91 -4.09 -3.82
N ASN A 217 13.22 -5.34 -3.49
CA ASN A 217 13.41 -5.87 -2.14
C ASN A 217 12.14 -6.02 -1.30
N SER A 218 10.96 -6.23 -1.93
CA SER A 218 9.81 -6.80 -1.21
C SER A 218 10.16 -8.21 -0.74
N ARG A 219 10.05 -8.49 0.58
CA ARG A 219 10.42 -9.76 1.22
C ARG A 219 9.42 -10.14 2.31
N PRO A 220 9.35 -11.42 2.67
CA PRO A 220 8.55 -11.85 3.81
C PRO A 220 9.02 -11.20 5.10
N VAL A 221 8.08 -10.92 5.97
CA VAL A 221 8.30 -10.32 7.28
C VAL A 221 7.78 -11.24 8.38
N GLU A 222 8.53 -11.34 9.46
CA GLU A 222 8.19 -12.21 10.60
C GLU A 222 7.11 -11.58 11.50
N VAL A 223 6.38 -12.43 12.19
CA VAL A 223 5.46 -12.01 13.27
C VAL A 223 6.25 -11.27 14.35
N ASN A 224 5.63 -10.29 14.96
CA ASN A 224 6.18 -9.32 15.92
C ASN A 224 7.17 -8.31 15.31
N SER A 225 7.40 -8.33 14.01
CA SER A 225 8.16 -7.26 13.37
C SER A 225 7.33 -5.99 13.23
N VAL A 226 8.02 -4.86 13.29
CA VAL A 226 7.47 -3.54 12.98
C VAL A 226 7.91 -3.16 11.57
N VAL A 227 6.95 -2.88 10.69
CA VAL A 227 7.20 -2.40 9.33
C VAL A 227 6.86 -0.92 9.27
N LYS A 228 7.83 -0.09 8.84
CA LYS A 228 7.65 1.34 8.64
C LYS A 228 7.92 1.69 7.19
N VAL A 229 6.98 2.36 6.54
CA VAL A 229 7.18 3.00 5.23
C VAL A 229 7.29 4.49 5.46
N GLU A 230 8.36 5.11 4.97
CA GLU A 230 8.65 6.54 5.08
C GLU A 230 8.77 7.14 3.68
N VAL A 231 8.09 8.24 3.47
CA VAL A 231 8.14 8.99 2.20
C VAL A 231 8.42 10.45 2.50
N GLU A 232 9.44 10.99 1.84
CA GLU A 232 9.84 12.39 1.98
C GLU A 232 8.66 13.33 1.72
N GLY A 233 8.29 14.11 2.75
CA GLY A 233 7.19 15.06 2.72
C GLY A 233 5.80 14.48 2.93
N LEU A 234 5.66 13.16 3.12
CA LEU A 234 4.40 12.51 3.52
C LEU A 234 4.43 11.95 4.96
N GLY A 235 5.63 11.87 5.59
CA GLY A 235 5.78 11.27 6.91
C GLY A 235 5.99 9.77 6.88
N CYS A 236 5.37 9.02 7.80
CA CYS A 236 5.54 7.57 7.87
C CYS A 236 4.26 6.82 8.23
N LEU A 237 4.15 5.61 7.69
CA LEU A 237 3.13 4.61 7.98
C LEU A 237 3.79 3.44 8.72
N ILE A 238 3.28 3.09 9.90
CA ILE A 238 3.87 2.06 10.77
C ILE A 238 2.80 1.02 11.09
N ASN A 239 3.18 -0.26 10.99
CA ASN A 239 2.32 -1.38 11.37
C ASN A 239 3.13 -2.46 12.08
N THR A 240 2.51 -3.16 13.04
CA THR A 240 3.07 -4.35 13.67
C THR A 240 2.46 -5.59 13.03
N ILE A 241 3.28 -6.58 12.72
CA ILE A 241 2.82 -7.86 12.19
C ILE A 241 2.45 -8.76 13.35
N VAL A 242 1.23 -9.26 13.36
CA VAL A 242 0.75 -10.20 14.38
C VAL A 242 0.31 -11.50 13.74
N GLU A 243 0.37 -12.60 14.51
CA GLU A 243 -0.17 -13.87 14.04
C GLU A 243 -1.68 -13.93 14.22
N GLY A 244 -2.37 -14.42 13.20
CA GLY A 244 -3.81 -14.70 13.28
C GLY A 244 -4.12 -15.75 14.35
N LYS A 245 -5.15 -15.50 15.16
CA LYS A 245 -5.54 -16.40 16.26
C LYS A 245 -6.11 -17.72 15.76
N ASP A 246 -6.80 -17.66 14.63
CA ASP A 246 -7.47 -18.82 14.02
C ASP A 246 -6.64 -19.31 12.84
N SER A 247 -6.36 -20.62 12.81
CA SER A 247 -5.83 -21.27 11.61
C SER A 247 -6.92 -21.31 10.54
N LEU A 248 -6.52 -21.20 9.29
CA LEU A 248 -7.42 -21.46 8.16
C LEU A 248 -8.04 -22.86 8.33
N LYS A 249 -9.34 -22.97 8.11
CA LYS A 249 -10.03 -24.28 8.21
C LYS A 249 -9.45 -25.24 7.18
N LYS A 250 -8.95 -26.38 7.65
CA LYS A 250 -8.46 -27.43 6.77
C LYS A 250 -9.59 -28.02 5.93
N ASN A 251 -9.25 -28.45 4.72
CA ASN A 251 -10.16 -29.09 3.76
C ASN A 251 -11.31 -28.19 3.25
N VAL A 252 -11.17 -26.86 3.38
CA VAL A 252 -12.14 -25.91 2.82
C VAL A 252 -11.40 -24.80 2.09
N GLY A 253 -11.45 -24.78 0.78
CA GLY A 253 -10.82 -23.77 -0.05
C GLY A 253 -9.32 -24.00 -0.26
N ALA A 254 -8.59 -22.91 -0.55
CA ALA A 254 -7.14 -22.97 -0.79
C ALA A 254 -6.37 -23.07 0.53
N GLU A 255 -5.39 -23.96 0.53
CA GLU A 255 -4.40 -24.07 1.62
C GLU A 255 -3.15 -23.25 1.27
N PRO A 256 -2.42 -22.69 2.28
CA PRO A 256 -1.13 -22.06 2.06
C PRO A 256 -0.15 -23.02 1.40
N LYS A 257 0.61 -22.55 0.40
CA LYS A 257 1.61 -23.32 -0.32
C LYS A 257 3.01 -22.75 -0.16
N ASP A 258 4.01 -23.60 -0.38
CA ASP A 258 5.42 -23.26 -0.37
C ASP A 258 6.08 -23.93 -1.60
N SER A 259 5.86 -23.33 -2.78
CA SER A 259 6.40 -23.79 -4.06
C SER A 259 7.62 -22.96 -4.49
N ASP A 260 8.40 -23.47 -5.43
CA ASP A 260 9.51 -22.73 -6.03
C ASP A 260 9.04 -21.43 -6.70
N HIS A 261 7.86 -21.44 -7.32
CA HIS A 261 7.24 -20.24 -7.88
C HIS A 261 6.95 -19.19 -6.80
N ILE A 262 6.33 -19.58 -5.69
CA ILE A 262 6.08 -18.70 -4.55
C ILE A 262 7.39 -18.15 -4.00
N ARG A 263 8.39 -19.01 -3.78
CA ARG A 263 9.71 -18.62 -3.28
C ARG A 263 10.41 -17.64 -4.23
N SER A 264 10.37 -17.87 -5.53
CA SER A 264 10.99 -16.99 -6.52
C SER A 264 10.43 -15.56 -6.49
N ILE A 265 9.13 -15.41 -6.27
CA ILE A 265 8.45 -14.10 -6.18
C ILE A 265 8.67 -13.46 -4.81
N SER A 266 8.50 -14.24 -3.74
CA SER A 266 8.51 -13.74 -2.37
C SER A 266 9.91 -13.44 -1.86
N LEU A 267 10.89 -14.28 -2.22
CA LEU A 267 12.29 -14.18 -1.75
C LEU A 267 13.22 -13.50 -2.77
N GLY A 268 12.74 -13.27 -4.01
CA GLY A 268 13.51 -12.73 -5.12
C GLY A 268 14.31 -13.80 -5.89
N SER A 269 14.64 -13.49 -7.14
CA SER A 269 15.27 -14.44 -8.10
C SER A 269 16.62 -15.00 -7.65
N ASN A 270 17.32 -14.32 -6.77
CA ASN A 270 18.64 -14.75 -6.27
C ASN A 270 18.58 -15.90 -5.25
N HIS A 271 17.40 -16.31 -4.81
CA HIS A 271 17.25 -17.41 -3.86
C HIS A 271 17.36 -18.80 -4.50
N LEU A 272 17.07 -18.90 -5.80
CA LEU A 272 17.17 -20.16 -6.56
C LEU A 272 18.62 -20.57 -6.87
N ASN A 273 19.60 -19.70 -6.61
CA ASN A 273 21.02 -19.91 -6.91
C ASN A 273 21.88 -20.17 -5.65
N ARG A 274 21.28 -20.55 -4.53
CA ARG A 274 21.99 -20.76 -3.25
C ARG A 274 21.99 -22.21 -2.72
N ASP A 275 21.77 -23.16 -3.62
CA ASP A 275 21.97 -24.61 -3.32
C ASP A 275 23.21 -25.13 -4.04
#